data_ab4686b1e46660a8fd10002bc41242e5
#
_entry.id   ab4686b1e46660a8fd10002bc41242e5
#
_cell.length_a   1.000
_cell.length_b   1.000
_cell.length_c   1.000
_cell.angle_alpha   90.00
_cell.angle_beta   90.00
_cell.angle_gamma   90.00
#
_symmetry.space_group_name_H-M   'P 1'
#
loop_
_entity.id
_entity.type
_entity.pdbx_description
1 polymer ?
#
loop_
_entity_poly.entity_id
_entity_poly.type
_entity_poly.pdbx_seq_one_letter_code
_entity_poly.pdbx_strand_id
1 'polypeptide(L)'
;MDIVAKQWKQQLQYLLEGRDYESLIFTSAEDIPILPFYTAENVKSSCAINANTQVAVPLFISDKEATLKRIAFWQDQSASFFLLDIHPKLTQKEVEEWLPANLQYLFTNSFAIDTTIYQKAGASMVQQIAFGVAQIKENPHTTDVLNVKVAVGGTFLLEIAKLRAFRRLLNEQAPTLPLCLIAEVSSRGLSLLKSSYNENYVQLAYEAAVLGGTDYLLPKNPLFFKNNNLNTEKANVATIQNITATRNATLLNGMYAIESLSYEMYRKALMMLEQITKKGGLPAITKDFSLIKDIKQKSRREQALFNEQCASLPAIDLYSRKDWDFYPFSKKKSSEVLELKRLWEPFEKRLKQEDYDRNA
;
A
#
# COMPACT_ATOMS: atom_id res chain seq x y z
N MET A 1 26.42 24.43 4.63
CA MET A 1 25.32 24.49 3.63
C MET A 1 25.95 24.47 2.26
N ASP A 2 25.59 23.50 1.44
CA ASP A 2 26.08 23.35 0.07
C ASP A 2 25.84 24.66 -0.71
N ILE A 3 26.86 25.11 -1.47
CA ILE A 3 26.82 26.35 -2.27
C ILE A 3 25.58 26.33 -3.21
N VAL A 4 25.31 25.19 -3.81
CA VAL A 4 24.15 24.99 -4.71
C VAL A 4 22.82 25.18 -3.96
N ALA A 5 22.69 24.64 -2.75
CA ALA A 5 21.49 24.80 -1.93
C ALA A 5 21.27 26.27 -1.51
N LYS A 6 22.35 27.00 -1.23
CA LYS A 6 22.28 28.43 -0.88
C LYS A 6 21.85 29.28 -2.07
N GLN A 7 22.43 29.06 -3.24
CA GLN A 7 22.09 29.73 -4.47
C GLN A 7 20.64 29.46 -4.87
N TRP A 8 20.20 28.19 -4.76
CA TRP A 8 18.83 27.80 -5.07
C TRP A 8 17.82 28.51 -4.14
N LYS A 9 18.08 28.54 -2.83
CA LYS A 9 17.23 29.26 -1.87
C LYS A 9 17.13 30.75 -2.18
N GLN A 10 18.25 31.39 -2.52
CA GLN A 10 18.29 32.80 -2.91
C GLN A 10 17.47 33.06 -4.17
N GLN A 11 17.63 32.23 -5.20
CA GLN A 11 16.87 32.33 -6.43
C GLN A 11 15.36 32.14 -6.19
N LEU A 12 15.01 31.17 -5.34
CA LEU A 12 13.61 30.91 -4.97
C LEU A 12 13.00 32.06 -4.18
N GLN A 13 13.72 32.66 -3.23
CA GLN A 13 13.25 33.84 -2.50
C GLN A 13 13.02 35.03 -3.42
N TYR A 14 13.87 35.20 -4.43
CA TYR A 14 13.66 36.20 -5.46
C TYR A 14 12.38 35.96 -6.27
N LEU A 15 12.16 34.71 -6.72
CA LEU A 15 10.95 34.32 -7.46
C LEU A 15 9.66 34.39 -6.61
N LEU A 16 9.78 34.24 -5.31
CA LEU A 16 8.67 34.35 -4.35
C LEU A 16 8.42 35.82 -3.91
N GLU A 17 9.07 36.80 -4.55
CA GLU A 17 8.91 38.22 -4.25
C GLU A 17 9.14 38.54 -2.75
N GLY A 18 10.12 37.89 -2.16
CA GLY A 18 10.51 38.09 -0.75
C GLY A 18 9.71 37.28 0.27
N ARG A 19 8.79 36.41 -0.15
CA ARG A 19 8.17 35.43 0.76
C ARG A 19 9.21 34.37 1.17
N ASP A 20 9.11 33.89 2.42
CA ASP A 20 9.98 32.83 2.88
C ASP A 20 9.76 31.54 2.10
N TYR A 21 10.86 30.87 1.73
CA TYR A 21 10.81 29.57 1.08
C TYR A 21 10.10 28.50 1.94
N GLU A 22 10.05 28.68 3.26
CA GLU A 22 9.32 27.82 4.19
C GLU A 22 7.83 27.71 3.84
N SER A 23 7.27 28.72 3.16
CA SER A 23 5.89 28.69 2.66
C SER A 23 5.63 27.59 1.62
N LEU A 24 6.70 27.03 1.02
CA LEU A 24 6.62 25.91 0.07
C LEU A 24 6.81 24.54 0.75
N ILE A 25 7.10 24.50 2.05
CA ILE A 25 7.22 23.24 2.79
C ILE A 25 5.83 22.70 3.05
N PHE A 26 5.56 21.53 2.50
CA PHE A 26 4.30 20.82 2.74
C PHE A 26 4.47 19.81 3.87
N THR A 27 3.65 19.89 4.90
CA THR A 27 3.61 18.86 5.95
C THR A 27 2.65 17.76 5.55
N SER A 28 3.17 16.55 5.37
CA SER A 28 2.38 15.37 5.01
C SER A 28 1.44 14.92 6.14
N ALA A 29 0.50 14.02 5.82
CA ALA A 29 -0.36 13.36 6.81
C ALA A 29 0.42 12.55 7.87
N GLU A 30 1.68 12.20 7.58
CA GLU A 30 2.63 11.54 8.47
C GLU A 30 3.38 12.52 9.40
N ASP A 31 3.04 13.80 9.35
CA ASP A 31 3.76 14.88 10.03
C ASP A 31 5.25 14.92 9.63
N ILE A 32 5.55 14.57 8.38
CA ILE A 32 6.88 14.66 7.76
C ILE A 32 6.89 15.90 6.85
N PRO A 33 7.81 16.85 7.06
CA PRO A 33 7.95 17.98 6.15
C PRO A 33 8.53 17.51 4.81
N ILE A 34 7.82 17.81 3.74
CA ILE A 34 8.29 17.59 2.37
C ILE A 34 8.88 18.91 1.89
N LEU A 35 10.18 18.91 1.69
CA LEU A 35 10.92 20.09 1.24
C LEU A 35 10.74 20.29 -0.27
N PRO A 36 10.71 21.52 -0.75
CA PRO A 36 10.69 21.79 -2.18
C PRO A 36 12.00 21.41 -2.89
N PHE A 37 13.07 21.21 -2.11
CA PHE A 37 14.39 20.84 -2.59
C PHE A 37 15.18 20.07 -1.53
N TYR A 38 15.89 19.02 -1.94
CA TYR A 38 16.74 18.20 -1.07
C TYR A 38 18.20 18.24 -1.53
N THR A 39 19.11 18.26 -0.55
CA THR A 39 20.56 18.21 -0.76
C THR A 39 21.17 17.05 0.03
N ALA A 40 22.46 16.80 -0.16
CA ALA A 40 23.21 15.81 0.62
C ALA A 40 23.12 16.06 2.14
N GLU A 41 22.98 17.31 2.58
CA GLU A 41 22.84 17.67 4.00
C GLU A 41 21.54 17.15 4.64
N ASN A 42 20.51 16.91 3.83
CA ASN A 42 19.23 16.36 4.30
C ASN A 42 19.31 14.85 4.55
N VAL A 43 20.26 14.15 3.94
CA VAL A 43 20.42 12.71 4.07
C VAL A 43 21.13 12.37 5.38
N LYS A 44 20.42 11.72 6.30
CA LYS A 44 20.99 11.29 7.59
C LYS A 44 21.50 9.86 7.56
N SER A 45 20.89 9.01 6.73
CA SER A 45 21.27 7.61 6.55
C SER A 45 20.71 7.11 5.23
N SER A 46 21.41 6.22 4.56
CA SER A 46 20.90 5.58 3.35
C SER A 46 19.94 4.45 3.66
N CYS A 47 18.90 4.38 2.85
CA CYS A 47 17.93 3.28 2.79
C CYS A 47 18.01 2.58 1.42
N ALA A 48 19.23 2.39 0.91
CA ALA A 48 19.46 1.72 -0.37
C ALA A 48 18.86 0.30 -0.39
N ILE A 49 18.23 -0.05 -1.49
CA ILE A 49 17.56 -1.36 -1.67
C ILE A 49 18.06 -1.97 -2.98
N ASN A 50 18.27 -3.30 -2.93
CA ASN A 50 18.48 -4.13 -4.10
C ASN A 50 17.36 -5.16 -4.17
N ALA A 51 16.27 -4.83 -4.86
CA ALA A 51 15.14 -5.72 -5.06
C ALA A 51 14.61 -5.58 -6.49
N ASN A 52 14.24 -6.72 -7.06
CA ASN A 52 13.58 -6.81 -8.35
C ASN A 52 12.18 -7.37 -8.12
N THR A 53 11.19 -6.52 -8.33
CA THR A 53 9.79 -6.90 -8.16
C THR A 53 9.32 -7.83 -9.28
N GLN A 54 8.57 -8.85 -8.91
CA GLN A 54 7.87 -9.76 -9.84
C GLN A 54 6.36 -9.69 -9.63
N VAL A 55 5.60 -10.18 -10.61
CA VAL A 55 4.15 -10.32 -10.47
C VAL A 55 3.84 -11.55 -9.64
N ALA A 56 2.97 -11.40 -8.63
CA ALA A 56 2.31 -12.52 -7.96
C ALA A 56 0.88 -12.65 -8.47
N VAL A 57 0.56 -13.75 -9.14
CA VAL A 57 -0.79 -13.98 -9.68
C VAL A 57 -1.68 -14.62 -8.61
N PRO A 58 -2.77 -13.96 -8.18
CA PRO A 58 -3.70 -14.55 -7.23
C PRO A 58 -4.58 -15.61 -7.92
N LEU A 59 -4.67 -16.80 -7.31
CA LEU A 59 -5.50 -17.90 -7.78
C LEU A 59 -6.40 -18.42 -6.65
N PHE A 60 -7.69 -18.51 -6.92
CA PHE A 60 -8.63 -19.23 -6.04
C PHE A 60 -8.67 -20.71 -6.43
N ILE A 61 -8.41 -21.56 -5.46
CA ILE A 61 -8.28 -23.01 -5.63
C ILE A 61 -9.54 -23.71 -5.14
N SER A 62 -10.31 -24.28 -6.06
CA SER A 62 -11.52 -25.03 -5.73
C SER A 62 -11.60 -26.41 -6.39
N ASP A 63 -10.86 -26.61 -7.48
CA ASP A 63 -10.83 -27.82 -8.28
C ASP A 63 -9.43 -28.04 -8.88
N LYS A 64 -8.97 -29.30 -8.90
CA LYS A 64 -7.61 -29.63 -9.34
C LYS A 64 -7.38 -29.32 -10.82
N GLU A 65 -8.28 -29.77 -11.69
CA GLU A 65 -8.10 -29.63 -13.13
C GLU A 65 -8.14 -28.16 -13.57
N ALA A 66 -9.11 -27.41 -13.06
CA ALA A 66 -9.23 -25.97 -13.32
C ALA A 66 -8.01 -25.20 -12.80
N THR A 67 -7.50 -25.56 -11.62
CA THR A 67 -6.30 -24.96 -11.03
C THR A 67 -5.08 -25.18 -11.89
N LEU A 68 -4.80 -26.42 -12.31
CA LEU A 68 -3.65 -26.74 -13.14
C LEU A 68 -3.71 -26.06 -14.51
N LYS A 69 -4.89 -25.99 -15.13
CA LYS A 69 -5.11 -25.24 -16.37
C LYS A 69 -4.81 -23.75 -16.20
N ARG A 70 -5.24 -23.14 -15.10
CA ARG A 70 -4.96 -21.71 -14.83
C ARG A 70 -3.48 -21.46 -14.54
N ILE A 71 -2.81 -22.34 -13.79
CA ILE A 71 -1.37 -22.24 -13.56
C ILE A 71 -0.61 -22.30 -14.87
N ALA A 72 -0.86 -23.33 -15.70
CA ALA A 72 -0.22 -23.47 -17.02
C ALA A 72 -0.45 -22.23 -17.90
N PHE A 73 -1.69 -21.76 -17.95
CA PHE A 73 -2.04 -20.54 -18.70
C PHE A 73 -1.21 -19.32 -18.25
N TRP A 74 -1.05 -19.09 -16.93
CA TRP A 74 -0.30 -17.95 -16.43
C TRP A 74 1.22 -18.14 -16.56
N GLN A 75 1.74 -19.39 -16.51
CA GLN A 75 3.12 -19.67 -16.82
C GLN A 75 3.45 -19.35 -18.26
N ASP A 76 2.55 -19.63 -19.22
CA ASP A 76 2.66 -19.20 -20.62
C ASP A 76 2.66 -17.68 -20.80
N GLN A 77 2.09 -16.93 -19.84
CA GLN A 77 2.16 -15.46 -19.76
C GLN A 77 3.34 -14.97 -18.90
N SER A 78 4.37 -15.82 -18.69
CA SER A 78 5.58 -15.50 -17.91
C SER A 78 5.34 -15.17 -16.44
N ALA A 79 4.25 -15.63 -15.86
CA ALA A 79 4.06 -15.56 -14.41
C ALA A 79 4.88 -16.66 -13.72
N SER A 80 5.69 -16.26 -12.74
CA SER A 80 6.60 -17.17 -12.02
C SER A 80 6.18 -17.44 -10.57
N PHE A 81 5.30 -16.62 -10.00
CA PHE A 81 4.86 -16.72 -8.61
C PHE A 81 3.34 -16.62 -8.47
N PHE A 82 2.77 -17.43 -7.57
CA PHE A 82 1.34 -17.53 -7.37
C PHE A 82 0.96 -17.32 -5.91
N LEU A 83 -0.08 -16.51 -5.67
CA LEU A 83 -0.71 -16.38 -4.35
C LEU A 83 -1.99 -17.22 -4.34
N LEU A 84 -1.99 -18.30 -3.56
CA LEU A 84 -3.05 -19.30 -3.58
C LEU A 84 -4.04 -19.07 -2.44
N ASP A 85 -5.30 -18.90 -2.79
CA ASP A 85 -6.42 -18.84 -1.85
C ASP A 85 -7.25 -20.13 -1.95
N ILE A 86 -7.35 -20.89 -0.87
CA ILE A 86 -7.92 -22.23 -0.88
C ILE A 86 -9.38 -22.18 -0.47
N HIS A 87 -10.23 -22.84 -1.26
CA HIS A 87 -11.63 -23.04 -0.87
C HIS A 87 -11.72 -23.78 0.48
N PRO A 88 -12.60 -23.37 1.43
CA PRO A 88 -12.67 -23.93 2.78
C PRO A 88 -12.89 -25.45 2.90
N LYS A 89 -13.33 -26.11 1.82
CA LYS A 89 -13.51 -27.57 1.76
C LYS A 89 -12.22 -28.35 1.44
N LEU A 90 -11.15 -27.65 1.06
CA LEU A 90 -9.87 -28.25 0.71
C LEU A 90 -8.86 -27.99 1.83
N THR A 91 -7.95 -28.93 2.03
CA THR A 91 -6.81 -28.76 2.91
C THR A 91 -5.58 -28.28 2.12
N GLN A 92 -4.68 -27.60 2.80
CA GLN A 92 -3.43 -27.15 2.18
C GLN A 92 -2.62 -28.33 1.64
N LYS A 93 -2.55 -29.45 2.39
CA LYS A 93 -1.85 -30.67 2.00
C LYS A 93 -2.40 -31.28 0.70
N GLU A 94 -3.73 -31.37 0.57
CA GLU A 94 -4.36 -31.87 -0.66
C GLU A 94 -3.98 -30.99 -1.87
N VAL A 95 -3.96 -29.67 -1.70
CA VAL A 95 -3.58 -28.75 -2.77
C VAL A 95 -2.12 -28.89 -3.12
N GLU A 96 -1.21 -29.02 -2.14
CA GLU A 96 0.22 -29.22 -2.37
C GLU A 96 0.52 -30.48 -3.20
N GLU A 97 -0.25 -31.55 -3.02
CA GLU A 97 -0.14 -32.79 -3.81
C GLU A 97 -0.53 -32.59 -5.29
N TRP A 98 -1.27 -31.52 -5.62
CA TRP A 98 -1.68 -31.22 -7.00
C TRP A 98 -0.65 -30.37 -7.74
N LEU A 99 0.11 -29.56 -7.01
CA LEU A 99 0.95 -28.53 -7.58
C LEU A 99 2.22 -29.11 -8.23
N PRO A 100 2.68 -28.52 -9.35
CA PRO A 100 3.98 -28.88 -9.92
C PRO A 100 5.11 -28.64 -8.91
N ALA A 101 6.06 -29.58 -8.83
CA ALA A 101 7.16 -29.53 -7.85
C ALA A 101 8.05 -28.26 -7.94
N ASN A 102 8.11 -27.63 -9.10
CA ASN A 102 8.91 -26.42 -9.35
C ASN A 102 8.09 -25.12 -9.28
N LEU A 103 6.81 -25.20 -8.88
CA LEU A 103 5.97 -24.03 -8.77
C LEU A 103 6.40 -23.16 -7.58
N GLN A 104 6.57 -21.88 -7.80
CA GLN A 104 6.77 -20.91 -6.74
C GLN A 104 5.41 -20.32 -6.31
N TYR A 105 5.07 -20.49 -5.06
CA TYR A 105 3.79 -20.04 -4.52
C TYR A 105 3.83 -19.71 -3.03
N LEU A 106 2.79 -19.02 -2.57
CA LEU A 106 2.49 -18.81 -1.17
C LEU A 106 0.98 -18.95 -0.97
N PHE A 107 0.55 -19.52 0.14
CA PHE A 107 -0.86 -19.51 0.52
C PHE A 107 -1.24 -18.20 1.21
N THR A 108 -2.47 -17.74 0.98
CA THR A 108 -2.97 -16.47 1.55
C THR A 108 -3.01 -16.44 3.08
N ASN A 109 -3.04 -17.60 3.72
CA ASN A 109 -3.00 -17.77 5.19
C ASN A 109 -1.58 -17.91 5.76
N SER A 110 -0.53 -17.88 4.92
CA SER A 110 0.87 -18.07 5.35
C SER A 110 1.63 -16.76 5.58
N PHE A 111 0.95 -15.62 5.56
CA PHE A 111 1.60 -14.37 5.89
C PHE A 111 1.89 -14.28 7.39
N ALA A 112 3.15 -14.07 7.75
CA ALA A 112 3.55 -13.77 9.12
C ALA A 112 3.06 -12.39 9.57
N ILE A 113 3.01 -11.44 8.63
CA ILE A 113 2.59 -10.06 8.85
C ILE A 113 1.65 -9.64 7.71
N ASP A 114 0.46 -9.12 8.06
CA ASP A 114 -0.44 -8.45 7.11
C ASP A 114 -0.82 -7.06 7.63
N THR A 115 -0.28 -6.02 6.98
CA THR A 115 -0.56 -4.63 7.34
C THR A 115 -1.68 -4.01 6.49
N THR A 116 -2.23 -4.74 5.53
CA THR A 116 -3.24 -4.22 4.60
C THR A 116 -4.53 -3.80 5.31
N ILE A 117 -4.88 -4.51 6.39
CA ILE A 117 -6.05 -4.20 7.20
C ILE A 117 -5.92 -2.83 7.89
N TYR A 118 -4.73 -2.49 8.38
CA TYR A 118 -4.49 -1.20 9.03
C TYR A 118 -4.64 -0.06 8.02
N GLN A 119 -4.05 -0.21 6.84
CA GLN A 119 -4.15 0.79 5.79
C GLN A 119 -5.59 0.97 5.30
N LYS A 120 -6.33 -0.12 5.06
CA LYS A 120 -7.75 -0.08 4.67
C LYS A 120 -8.63 0.60 5.73
N ALA A 121 -8.23 0.55 7.01
CA ALA A 121 -8.89 1.24 8.11
C ALA A 121 -8.45 2.71 8.29
N GLY A 122 -7.45 3.18 7.54
CA GLY A 122 -6.94 4.54 7.57
C GLY A 122 -5.83 4.78 8.59
N ALA A 123 -5.09 3.74 8.94
CA ALA A 123 -3.84 3.90 9.67
C ALA A 123 -2.84 4.70 8.84
N SER A 124 -2.09 5.59 9.48
CA SER A 124 -0.98 6.29 8.84
C SER A 124 0.12 5.33 8.41
N MET A 125 0.98 5.74 7.48
CA MET A 125 2.10 4.92 7.00
C MET A 125 3.04 4.54 8.15
N VAL A 126 3.32 5.48 9.05
CA VAL A 126 4.10 5.23 10.29
C VAL A 126 3.42 4.16 11.16
N GLN A 127 2.10 4.23 11.35
CA GLN A 127 1.34 3.21 12.08
C GLN A 127 1.40 1.85 11.41
N GLN A 128 1.25 1.78 10.07
CA GLN A 128 1.34 0.53 9.32
C GLN A 128 2.70 -0.16 9.53
N ILE A 129 3.80 0.59 9.46
CA ILE A 129 5.14 0.06 9.71
C ILE A 129 5.27 -0.42 11.16
N ALA A 130 4.94 0.42 12.13
CA ALA A 130 5.14 0.11 13.54
C ALA A 130 4.29 -1.09 13.99
N PHE A 131 3.01 -1.16 13.59
CA PHE A 131 2.13 -2.29 13.91
C PHE A 131 2.56 -3.57 13.17
N GLY A 132 3.01 -3.46 11.91
CA GLY A 132 3.53 -4.60 11.16
C GLY A 132 4.76 -5.18 11.83
N VAL A 133 5.73 -4.35 12.19
CA VAL A 133 6.94 -4.82 12.88
C VAL A 133 6.64 -5.36 14.27
N ALA A 134 5.68 -4.77 14.99
CA ALA A 134 5.26 -5.29 16.28
C ALA A 134 4.70 -6.73 16.21
N GLN A 135 4.10 -7.13 15.07
CA GLN A 135 3.61 -8.51 14.87
C GLN A 135 4.74 -9.55 14.88
N ILE A 136 6.00 -9.18 14.55
CA ILE A 136 7.15 -10.09 14.59
C ILE A 136 7.31 -10.72 15.99
N LYS A 137 7.11 -9.93 17.03
CA LYS A 137 7.27 -10.36 18.42
C LYS A 137 6.14 -11.27 18.92
N GLU A 138 4.98 -11.17 18.28
CA GLU A 138 3.78 -11.93 18.67
C GLU A 138 3.70 -13.30 17.98
N ASN A 139 4.25 -13.40 16.77
CA ASN A 139 4.23 -14.63 15.98
C ASN A 139 5.62 -15.27 16.03
N PRO A 140 5.83 -16.33 16.84
CA PRO A 140 7.09 -17.08 16.78
C PRO A 140 7.27 -17.59 15.36
N HIS A 141 8.42 -17.28 14.77
CA HIS A 141 8.72 -17.61 13.38
C HIS A 141 8.80 -19.12 13.21
N THR A 142 7.79 -19.70 12.60
CA THR A 142 7.72 -21.12 12.24
C THR A 142 8.14 -21.37 10.79
N THR A 143 8.49 -20.29 10.06
CA THR A 143 8.83 -20.32 8.62
C THR A 143 10.26 -19.86 8.39
N ASP A 144 10.90 -20.42 7.36
CA ASP A 144 12.27 -20.05 6.95
C ASP A 144 12.34 -18.66 6.26
N VAL A 145 11.19 -18.09 5.91
CA VAL A 145 11.07 -16.78 5.22
C VAL A 145 10.00 -15.94 5.91
N LEU A 146 10.33 -14.69 6.20
CA LEU A 146 9.37 -13.71 6.73
C LEU A 146 8.50 -13.16 5.61
N ASN A 147 7.33 -13.76 5.41
CA ASN A 147 6.36 -13.33 4.40
C ASN A 147 5.51 -12.17 4.94
N VAL A 148 5.62 -11.01 4.31
CA VAL A 148 4.96 -9.76 4.73
C VAL A 148 4.05 -9.24 3.63
N LYS A 149 2.79 -8.98 3.95
CA LYS A 149 1.84 -8.36 3.05
C LYS A 149 1.65 -6.88 3.41
N VAL A 150 1.78 -6.00 2.41
CA VAL A 150 1.67 -4.55 2.58
C VAL A 150 0.75 -3.94 1.53
N ALA A 151 -0.05 -2.94 1.92
CA ALA A 151 -0.84 -2.17 0.97
C ALA A 151 -0.04 -0.95 0.47
N VAL A 152 -0.23 -0.59 -0.80
CA VAL A 152 0.38 0.58 -1.45
C VAL A 152 -0.71 1.47 -2.01
N GLY A 153 -0.67 2.76 -1.69
CA GLY A 153 -1.62 3.77 -2.16
C GLY A 153 -1.06 4.65 -3.29
N GLY A 154 -1.77 5.76 -3.56
CA GLY A 154 -1.41 6.70 -4.64
C GLY A 154 -0.48 7.84 -4.23
N THR A 155 -0.04 7.94 -2.97
CA THR A 155 0.87 9.01 -2.50
C THR A 155 2.32 8.64 -2.82
N PHE A 156 2.69 8.76 -4.09
CA PHE A 156 3.86 8.16 -4.74
C PHE A 156 5.16 8.20 -3.92
N LEU A 157 5.69 9.39 -3.60
CA LEU A 157 6.98 9.51 -2.90
C LEU A 157 6.95 8.93 -1.48
N LEU A 158 5.84 9.13 -0.77
CA LEU A 158 5.70 8.63 0.60
C LEU A 158 5.47 7.12 0.64
N GLU A 159 4.82 6.55 -0.35
CA GLU A 159 4.69 5.09 -0.48
C GLU A 159 6.04 4.42 -0.73
N ILE A 160 6.88 5.00 -1.59
CA ILE A 160 8.26 4.54 -1.79
C ILE A 160 9.04 4.63 -0.46
N ALA A 161 8.96 5.77 0.23
CA ALA A 161 9.64 5.97 1.51
C ALA A 161 9.15 4.98 2.58
N LYS A 162 7.84 4.71 2.63
CA LYS A 162 7.23 3.71 3.53
C LYS A 162 7.82 2.32 3.32
N LEU A 163 7.85 1.86 2.07
CA LEU A 163 8.33 0.51 1.75
C LEU A 163 9.82 0.34 2.10
N ARG A 164 10.65 1.35 1.80
CA ARG A 164 12.07 1.36 2.14
C ARG A 164 12.29 1.37 3.65
N ALA A 165 11.57 2.23 4.37
CA ALA A 165 11.61 2.29 5.83
C ALA A 165 11.14 0.99 6.47
N PHE A 166 10.08 0.38 5.93
CA PHE A 166 9.52 -0.87 6.44
C PHE A 166 10.49 -2.03 6.26
N ARG A 167 11.05 -2.20 5.05
CA ARG A 167 12.06 -3.22 4.76
C ARG A 167 13.27 -3.08 5.69
N ARG A 168 13.77 -1.86 5.88
CA ARG A 168 14.88 -1.59 6.79
C ARG A 168 14.56 -2.04 8.22
N LEU A 169 13.41 -1.61 8.76
CA LEU A 169 13.05 -1.92 10.14
C LEU A 169 12.75 -3.42 10.33
N LEU A 170 12.16 -4.10 9.35
CA LEU A 170 11.97 -5.55 9.36
C LEU A 170 13.30 -6.29 9.40
N ASN A 171 14.27 -5.91 8.57
CA ASN A 171 15.59 -6.52 8.55
C ASN A 171 16.35 -6.29 9.88
N GLU A 172 16.18 -5.13 10.51
CA GLU A 172 16.80 -4.84 11.82
C GLU A 172 16.16 -5.68 12.96
N GLN A 173 14.85 -5.94 12.89
CA GLN A 173 14.14 -6.70 13.93
C GLN A 173 14.17 -8.22 13.72
N ALA A 174 14.40 -8.69 12.51
CA ALA A 174 14.51 -10.11 12.16
C ALA A 174 15.69 -10.36 11.19
N PRO A 175 16.95 -10.10 11.63
CA PRO A 175 18.11 -10.08 10.74
C PRO A 175 18.50 -11.45 10.18
N THR A 176 18.03 -12.54 10.79
CA THR A 176 18.34 -13.93 10.38
C THR A 176 17.33 -14.50 9.40
N LEU A 177 16.19 -13.85 9.19
CA LEU A 177 15.13 -14.34 8.31
C LEU A 177 15.18 -13.63 6.97
N PRO A 178 15.25 -14.36 5.84
CA PRO A 178 14.99 -13.77 4.54
C PRO A 178 13.60 -13.10 4.51
N LEU A 179 13.53 -11.88 3.97
CA LEU A 179 12.30 -11.11 3.88
C LEU A 179 11.69 -11.26 2.48
N CYS A 180 10.41 -11.60 2.43
CA CYS A 180 9.58 -11.57 1.23
C CYS A 180 8.46 -10.53 1.42
N LEU A 181 8.55 -9.39 0.73
CA LEU A 181 7.59 -8.30 0.82
C LEU A 181 6.65 -8.30 -0.37
N ILE A 182 5.37 -8.63 -0.14
CA ILE A 182 4.33 -8.73 -1.16
C ILE A 182 3.40 -7.52 -1.05
N ALA A 183 3.29 -6.75 -2.13
CA ALA A 183 2.44 -5.57 -2.17
C ALA A 183 1.07 -5.84 -2.82
N GLU A 184 0.03 -5.26 -2.25
CA GLU A 184 -1.27 -5.08 -2.92
C GLU A 184 -1.62 -3.59 -3.04
N VAL A 185 -2.28 -3.23 -4.14
CA VAL A 185 -2.78 -1.85 -4.29
C VAL A 185 -3.98 -1.65 -3.38
N SER A 186 -3.91 -0.62 -2.55
CA SER A 186 -4.98 -0.27 -1.63
C SER A 186 -6.27 0.12 -2.35
N SER A 187 -7.39 -0.41 -1.87
CA SER A 187 -8.70 0.04 -2.33
C SER A 187 -9.13 1.39 -1.72
N ARG A 188 -8.41 1.89 -0.70
CA ARG A 188 -8.83 3.07 0.07
C ARG A 188 -8.99 4.35 -0.76
N GLY A 189 -8.12 4.56 -1.76
CA GLY A 189 -8.16 5.70 -2.66
C GLY A 189 -9.02 5.50 -3.92
N LEU A 190 -9.55 4.29 -4.17
CA LEU A 190 -10.35 4.03 -5.37
C LEU A 190 -11.73 4.69 -5.30
N SER A 191 -12.20 5.17 -6.45
CA SER A 191 -13.43 5.92 -6.63
C SER A 191 -14.40 5.23 -7.58
N LEU A 192 -15.71 5.53 -7.41
CA LEU A 192 -16.77 5.18 -8.37
C LEU A 192 -16.97 6.26 -9.45
N LEU A 193 -16.16 7.30 -9.49
CA LEU A 193 -16.40 8.48 -10.33
C LEU A 193 -15.90 8.28 -11.76
N LYS A 194 -14.60 8.03 -11.94
CA LYS A 194 -14.00 7.88 -13.28
C LYS A 194 -13.01 6.72 -13.32
N SER A 195 -13.07 5.90 -14.37
CA SER A 195 -12.11 4.80 -14.58
C SER A 195 -10.68 5.30 -14.69
N SER A 196 -10.45 6.38 -15.43
CA SER A 196 -9.13 6.97 -15.63
C SER A 196 -8.46 7.41 -14.34
N TYR A 197 -9.23 7.89 -13.34
CA TYR A 197 -8.69 8.18 -12.02
C TYR A 197 -8.17 6.90 -11.34
N ASN A 198 -8.96 5.83 -11.35
CA ASN A 198 -8.58 4.57 -10.74
C ASN A 198 -7.41 3.91 -11.48
N GLU A 199 -7.38 4.00 -12.80
CA GLU A 199 -6.27 3.49 -13.63
C GLU A 199 -4.96 4.19 -13.27
N ASN A 200 -4.97 5.53 -13.20
CA ASN A 200 -3.81 6.33 -12.79
C ASN A 200 -3.39 6.03 -11.34
N TYR A 201 -4.36 5.91 -10.42
CA TYR A 201 -4.08 5.56 -9.03
C TYR A 201 -3.40 4.19 -8.90
N VAL A 202 -3.91 3.17 -9.62
CA VAL A 202 -3.34 1.82 -9.63
C VAL A 202 -1.95 1.82 -10.26
N GLN A 203 -1.74 2.54 -11.36
CA GLN A 203 -0.44 2.66 -12.01
C GLN A 203 0.60 3.32 -11.09
N LEU A 204 0.25 4.45 -10.46
CA LEU A 204 1.15 5.11 -9.49
C LEU A 204 1.51 4.20 -8.32
N ALA A 205 0.55 3.43 -7.81
CA ALA A 205 0.79 2.48 -6.74
C ALA A 205 1.71 1.33 -7.19
N TYR A 206 1.57 0.83 -8.43
CA TYR A 206 2.48 -0.17 -9.00
C TYR A 206 3.91 0.37 -9.10
N GLU A 207 4.08 1.56 -9.66
CA GLU A 207 5.39 2.19 -9.77
C GLU A 207 6.02 2.43 -8.39
N ALA A 208 5.22 2.90 -7.42
CA ALA A 208 5.68 3.10 -6.04
C ALA A 208 6.10 1.78 -5.37
N ALA A 209 5.38 0.68 -5.61
CA ALA A 209 5.73 -0.64 -5.10
C ALA A 209 7.07 -1.13 -5.67
N VAL A 210 7.26 -1.04 -6.98
CA VAL A 210 8.49 -1.44 -7.68
C VAL A 210 9.68 -0.61 -7.22
N LEU A 211 9.55 0.71 -7.21
CA LEU A 211 10.62 1.64 -6.80
C LEU A 211 10.87 1.63 -5.28
N GLY A 212 9.87 1.25 -4.50
CA GLY A 212 9.97 1.04 -3.06
C GLY A 212 10.61 -0.28 -2.67
N GLY A 213 10.81 -1.20 -3.63
CA GLY A 213 11.54 -2.45 -3.43
C GLY A 213 10.73 -3.56 -2.81
N THR A 214 9.51 -3.79 -3.30
CA THR A 214 8.76 -5.02 -3.00
C THR A 214 9.32 -6.19 -3.80
N ASP A 215 9.16 -7.40 -3.30
CA ASP A 215 9.60 -8.61 -4.00
C ASP A 215 8.52 -9.07 -4.98
N TYR A 216 7.26 -8.96 -4.56
CA TYR A 216 6.12 -9.31 -5.40
C TYR A 216 5.02 -8.25 -5.36
N LEU A 217 4.29 -8.14 -6.45
CA LEU A 217 3.19 -7.19 -6.62
C LEU A 217 1.94 -7.89 -7.19
N LEU A 218 0.82 -7.72 -6.49
CA LEU A 218 -0.46 -8.28 -6.87
C LEU A 218 -1.19 -7.39 -7.89
N PRO A 219 -1.73 -7.94 -8.98
CA PRO A 219 -2.54 -7.20 -9.94
C PRO A 219 -3.86 -6.73 -9.29
N LYS A 220 -4.29 -5.51 -9.64
CA LYS A 220 -5.49 -4.86 -9.11
C LYS A 220 -6.43 -4.45 -10.23
N ASN A 221 -7.70 -4.85 -10.14
CA ASN A 221 -8.73 -4.30 -11.02
C ASN A 221 -9.03 -2.83 -10.65
N PRO A 222 -8.79 -1.84 -11.53
CA PRO A 222 -9.18 -0.46 -11.29
C PRO A 222 -10.70 -0.30 -11.12
N LEU A 223 -11.48 -1.11 -11.83
CA LEU A 223 -12.94 -1.18 -11.69
C LEU A 223 -13.30 -2.18 -10.58
N PHE A 224 -12.88 -1.89 -9.36
CA PHE A 224 -12.98 -2.75 -8.18
C PHE A 224 -14.41 -3.17 -7.81
N PHE A 225 -15.44 -2.53 -8.35
CA PHE A 225 -16.86 -2.86 -8.17
C PHE A 225 -17.40 -3.80 -9.26
N LYS A 226 -16.57 -4.21 -10.21
CA LYS A 226 -16.86 -5.23 -11.22
C LYS A 226 -16.05 -6.49 -10.95
N ASN A 227 -16.64 -7.64 -11.27
CA ASN A 227 -15.92 -8.90 -11.22
C ASN A 227 -14.79 -8.90 -12.25
N ASN A 228 -13.66 -9.48 -11.88
CA ASN A 228 -12.56 -9.67 -12.79
C ASN A 228 -12.97 -10.66 -13.90
N ASN A 229 -12.56 -10.34 -15.11
CA ASN A 229 -12.52 -11.29 -16.20
C ASN A 229 -11.07 -11.52 -16.66
N LEU A 230 -10.84 -12.56 -17.39
CA LEU A 230 -9.50 -12.98 -17.80
C LEU A 230 -8.75 -11.88 -18.60
N ASN A 231 -9.45 -11.09 -19.42
CA ASN A 231 -8.82 -10.02 -20.19
C ASN A 231 -8.36 -8.88 -19.26
N THR A 232 -9.15 -8.51 -18.26
CA THR A 232 -8.78 -7.51 -17.25
C THR A 232 -7.59 -8.02 -16.42
N GLU A 233 -7.60 -9.29 -16.01
CA GLU A 233 -6.49 -9.90 -15.28
C GLU A 233 -5.20 -9.86 -16.10
N LYS A 234 -5.26 -10.27 -17.39
CA LYS A 234 -4.11 -10.19 -18.33
C LYS A 234 -3.57 -8.76 -18.46
N ALA A 235 -4.44 -7.79 -18.67
CA ALA A 235 -4.03 -6.39 -18.82
C ALA A 235 -3.31 -5.87 -17.58
N ASN A 236 -3.81 -6.19 -16.38
CA ASN A 236 -3.18 -5.78 -15.13
C ASN A 236 -1.83 -6.47 -14.90
N VAL A 237 -1.71 -7.76 -15.20
CA VAL A 237 -0.43 -8.51 -15.14
C VAL A 237 0.58 -7.90 -16.12
N ALA A 238 0.19 -7.69 -17.38
CA ALA A 238 1.04 -7.09 -18.40
C ALA A 238 1.50 -5.66 -18.00
N THR A 239 0.65 -4.87 -17.37
CA THR A 239 1.03 -3.54 -16.87
C THR A 239 2.16 -3.64 -15.84
N ILE A 240 2.08 -4.55 -14.87
CA ILE A 240 3.14 -4.75 -13.89
C ILE A 240 4.43 -5.24 -14.57
N GLN A 241 4.34 -6.21 -15.48
CA GLN A 241 5.48 -6.73 -16.22
C GLN A 241 6.20 -5.63 -17.02
N ASN A 242 5.46 -4.74 -17.69
CA ASN A 242 6.02 -3.60 -18.41
C ASN A 242 6.76 -2.61 -17.46
N ILE A 243 6.22 -2.35 -16.28
CA ILE A 243 6.88 -1.49 -15.28
C ILE A 243 8.16 -2.16 -14.78
N THR A 244 8.12 -3.43 -14.42
CA THR A 244 9.26 -4.16 -13.86
C THR A 244 10.36 -4.44 -14.88
N ALA A 245 10.04 -4.47 -16.18
CA ALA A 245 11.02 -4.57 -17.25
C ALA A 245 11.91 -3.32 -17.38
N THR A 246 11.42 -2.17 -16.96
CA THR A 246 12.12 -0.87 -17.14
C THR A 246 12.54 -0.21 -15.84
N ARG A 247 12.01 -0.63 -14.69
CA ARG A 247 12.20 -0.01 -13.38
C ARG A 247 12.47 -1.04 -12.30
N ASN A 248 13.31 -0.65 -11.35
CA ASN A 248 13.54 -1.40 -10.11
C ASN A 248 13.92 -0.45 -8.98
N ALA A 249 14.02 -0.96 -7.76
CA ALA A 249 14.28 -0.16 -6.57
C ALA A 249 15.65 0.55 -6.60
N THR A 250 16.64 0.04 -7.32
CA THR A 250 18.00 0.61 -7.35
C THR A 250 18.06 1.97 -8.05
N LEU A 251 17.10 2.27 -8.94
CA LEU A 251 17.04 3.54 -9.66
C LEU A 251 16.96 4.77 -8.75
N LEU A 252 16.41 4.60 -7.53
CA LEU A 252 16.24 5.69 -6.58
C LEU A 252 17.27 5.67 -5.44
N ASN A 253 18.24 4.77 -5.46
CA ASN A 253 19.29 4.73 -4.44
C ASN A 253 20.17 5.98 -4.56
N GLY A 254 20.41 6.65 -3.42
CA GLY A 254 21.19 7.87 -3.36
C GLY A 254 20.42 9.15 -3.77
N MET A 255 19.17 9.06 -4.17
CA MET A 255 18.34 10.25 -4.41
C MET A 255 17.99 10.93 -3.07
N TYR A 256 18.47 12.14 -2.87
CA TYR A 256 18.40 12.85 -1.58
C TYR A 256 16.99 12.93 -0.99
N ALA A 257 16.00 13.19 -1.81
CA ALA A 257 14.59 13.25 -1.37
C ALA A 257 14.11 11.89 -0.83
N ILE A 258 14.38 10.81 -1.58
CA ILE A 258 13.95 9.46 -1.21
C ILE A 258 14.66 8.97 0.04
N GLU A 259 16.00 9.17 0.11
CA GLU A 259 16.78 8.78 1.28
C GLU A 259 16.34 9.53 2.54
N SER A 260 16.11 10.85 2.42
CA SER A 260 15.65 11.68 3.53
C SER A 260 14.25 11.30 4.01
N LEU A 261 13.29 11.16 3.10
CA LEU A 261 11.90 10.78 3.44
C LEU A 261 11.84 9.37 4.03
N SER A 262 12.62 8.42 3.48
CA SER A 262 12.69 7.04 3.99
C SER A 262 13.26 7.01 5.40
N TYR A 263 14.31 7.80 5.68
CA TYR A 263 14.87 7.89 7.01
C TYR A 263 13.91 8.50 8.03
N GLU A 264 13.22 9.59 7.68
CA GLU A 264 12.22 10.20 8.59
C GLU A 264 11.05 9.25 8.86
N MET A 265 10.59 8.52 7.85
CA MET A 265 9.54 7.50 8.02
C MET A 265 10.02 6.38 8.96
N TYR A 266 11.22 5.85 8.73
CA TYR A 266 11.87 4.85 9.57
C TYR A 266 11.98 5.33 11.03
N ARG A 267 12.53 6.53 11.26
CA ARG A 267 12.72 7.10 12.58
C ARG A 267 11.41 7.22 13.36
N LYS A 268 10.36 7.74 12.72
CA LYS A 268 9.03 7.87 13.32
C LYS A 268 8.41 6.50 13.63
N ALA A 269 8.56 5.54 12.75
CA ALA A 269 8.05 4.19 12.95
C ALA A 269 8.79 3.47 14.10
N LEU A 270 10.12 3.64 14.19
CA LEU A 270 10.92 3.10 15.29
C LEU A 270 10.49 3.68 16.64
N MET A 271 10.32 5.01 16.73
CA MET A 271 9.83 5.67 17.95
C MET A 271 8.45 5.14 18.36
N MET A 272 7.56 4.95 17.41
CA MET A 272 6.22 4.37 17.68
C MET A 272 6.32 2.91 18.14
N LEU A 273 7.18 2.10 17.52
CA LEU A 273 7.43 0.72 17.93
C LEU A 273 7.93 0.62 19.37
N GLU A 274 8.86 1.53 19.77
CA GLU A 274 9.34 1.62 21.14
C GLU A 274 8.20 1.97 22.13
N GLN A 275 7.31 2.89 21.76
CA GLN A 275 6.14 3.23 22.57
C GLN A 275 5.18 2.04 22.71
N ILE A 276 4.93 1.29 21.62
CA ILE A 276 4.13 0.06 21.65
C ILE A 276 4.76 -0.97 22.59
N THR A 277 6.06 -1.18 22.48
CA THR A 277 6.80 -2.12 23.33
C THR A 277 6.71 -1.73 24.83
N LYS A 278 6.86 -0.43 25.16
CA LYS A 278 6.73 0.09 26.52
C LYS A 278 5.32 -0.11 27.10
N LYS A 279 4.30 -0.13 26.26
CA LYS A 279 2.90 -0.38 26.66
C LYS A 279 2.55 -1.87 26.81
N GLY A 280 3.50 -2.78 26.61
CA GLY A 280 3.30 -4.23 26.70
C GLY A 280 3.06 -4.93 25.35
N GLY A 281 3.41 -4.28 24.24
CA GLY A 281 3.34 -4.85 22.89
C GLY A 281 1.97 -4.68 22.23
N LEU A 282 1.84 -5.30 21.06
CA LEU A 282 0.61 -5.23 20.25
C LEU A 282 -0.63 -5.81 20.96
N PRO A 283 -0.53 -6.94 21.73
CA PRO A 283 -1.67 -7.47 22.46
C PRO A 283 -2.24 -6.50 23.48
N ALA A 284 -1.39 -5.78 24.22
CA ALA A 284 -1.84 -4.84 25.24
C ALA A 284 -2.63 -3.68 24.62
N ILE A 285 -2.10 -3.04 23.54
CA ILE A 285 -2.76 -1.94 22.86
C ILE A 285 -3.99 -2.36 22.04
N THR A 286 -4.11 -3.65 21.73
CA THR A 286 -5.31 -4.23 21.11
C THR A 286 -6.39 -4.46 22.16
N LYS A 287 -6.02 -5.02 23.31
CA LYS A 287 -6.93 -5.34 24.40
C LYS A 287 -7.59 -4.10 25.03
N ASP A 288 -6.85 -3.00 25.15
CA ASP A 288 -7.35 -1.72 25.67
C ASP A 288 -7.95 -0.81 24.59
N PHE A 289 -8.09 -1.30 23.36
CA PHE A 289 -8.62 -0.58 22.20
C PHE A 289 -7.84 0.68 21.79
N SER A 290 -6.67 0.95 22.36
CA SER A 290 -5.88 2.13 22.00
C SER A 290 -5.41 2.09 20.54
N LEU A 291 -5.06 0.92 20.00
CA LEU A 291 -4.74 0.73 18.60
C LEU A 291 -5.89 1.19 17.68
N ILE A 292 -7.12 0.74 17.95
CA ILE A 292 -8.29 1.09 17.15
C ILE A 292 -8.59 2.59 17.26
N LYS A 293 -8.47 3.15 18.45
CA LYS A 293 -8.70 4.58 18.72
C LYS A 293 -7.71 5.46 17.94
N ASP A 294 -6.44 5.09 17.96
CA ASP A 294 -5.37 5.82 17.26
C ASP A 294 -5.54 5.77 15.74
N ILE A 295 -5.89 4.59 15.19
CA ILE A 295 -6.21 4.45 13.76
C ILE A 295 -7.42 5.30 13.37
N LYS A 296 -8.50 5.27 14.16
CA LYS A 296 -9.70 6.08 13.90
C LYS A 296 -9.41 7.57 13.92
N GLN A 297 -8.54 8.03 14.81
CA GLN A 297 -8.14 9.44 14.88
C GLN A 297 -7.40 9.86 13.60
N LYS A 298 -6.43 9.06 13.14
CA LYS A 298 -5.69 9.31 11.88
C LYS A 298 -6.61 9.23 10.68
N SER A 299 -7.49 8.23 10.60
CA SER A 299 -8.47 8.08 9.53
C SER A 299 -9.42 9.28 9.40
N ARG A 300 -9.85 9.87 10.52
CA ARG A 300 -10.68 11.08 10.51
C ARG A 300 -9.92 12.29 9.98
N ARG A 301 -8.65 12.47 10.38
CA ARG A 301 -7.79 13.55 9.89
C ARG A 301 -7.54 13.42 8.39
N GLU A 302 -7.20 12.22 7.92
CA GLU A 302 -7.02 11.92 6.50
C GLU A 302 -8.30 12.22 5.70
N GLN A 303 -9.47 11.81 6.20
CA GLN A 303 -10.75 12.07 5.55
C GLN A 303 -11.07 13.58 5.50
N ALA A 304 -10.75 14.34 6.54
CA ALA A 304 -10.95 15.79 6.55
C ALA A 304 -10.10 16.49 5.49
N LEU A 305 -8.80 16.17 5.42
CA LEU A 305 -7.89 16.68 4.39
C LEU A 305 -8.35 16.31 2.98
N PHE A 306 -8.78 15.07 2.80
CA PHE A 306 -9.32 14.60 1.53
C PHE A 306 -10.58 15.36 1.12
N ASN A 307 -11.50 15.61 2.07
CA ASN A 307 -12.73 16.37 1.80
C ASN A 307 -12.43 17.82 1.39
N GLU A 308 -11.45 18.47 2.01
CA GLU A 308 -11.00 19.82 1.65
C GLU A 308 -10.46 19.85 0.21
N GLN A 309 -9.64 18.87 -0.16
CA GLN A 309 -9.11 18.75 -1.53
C GLN A 309 -10.23 18.47 -2.56
N CYS A 310 -11.22 17.67 -2.20
CA CYS A 310 -12.34 17.34 -3.09
C CYS A 310 -13.36 18.48 -3.22
N ALA A 311 -13.42 19.42 -2.29
CA ALA A 311 -14.38 20.53 -2.33
C ALA A 311 -14.24 21.43 -3.57
N SER A 312 -13.04 21.47 -4.17
CA SER A 312 -12.75 22.24 -5.39
C SER A 312 -12.95 21.45 -6.68
N LEU A 313 -13.31 20.18 -6.62
CA LEU A 313 -13.50 19.36 -7.82
C LEU A 313 -14.84 19.69 -8.49
N PRO A 314 -14.89 19.76 -9.84
CA PRO A 314 -16.14 19.95 -10.57
C PRO A 314 -17.08 18.76 -10.32
N ALA A 315 -18.38 18.98 -10.52
CA ALA A 315 -19.39 17.93 -10.46
C ALA A 315 -18.97 16.74 -11.34
N ILE A 316 -18.91 15.54 -10.74
CA ILE A 316 -18.41 14.34 -11.39
C ILE A 316 -19.54 13.30 -11.33
N ASP A 317 -19.82 12.66 -12.48
CA ASP A 317 -20.84 11.64 -12.57
C ASP A 317 -20.38 10.33 -11.91
N LEU A 318 -21.26 9.71 -11.16
CA LEU A 318 -21.09 8.35 -10.68
C LEU A 318 -21.30 7.35 -11.81
N TYR A 319 -20.60 6.22 -11.72
CA TYR A 319 -20.96 5.06 -12.54
C TYR A 319 -22.42 4.65 -12.26
N SER A 320 -23.15 4.30 -13.33
CA SER A 320 -24.49 3.74 -13.18
C SER A 320 -24.46 2.48 -12.32
N ARG A 321 -25.44 2.32 -11.42
CA ARG A 321 -25.57 1.10 -10.60
C ARG A 321 -25.73 -0.18 -11.43
N LYS A 322 -26.23 -0.07 -12.66
CA LYS A 322 -26.32 -1.19 -13.59
C LYS A 322 -24.95 -1.74 -13.99
N ASP A 323 -23.88 -0.91 -13.79
CA ASP A 323 -22.50 -1.29 -14.06
C ASP A 323 -21.84 -2.00 -12.88
N TRP A 324 -22.50 -2.15 -11.73
CA TRP A 324 -21.93 -2.75 -10.53
C TRP A 324 -22.32 -4.21 -10.41
N ASP A 325 -21.33 -5.10 -10.27
CA ASP A 325 -21.56 -6.52 -9.99
C ASP A 325 -21.82 -6.76 -8.50
N PHE A 326 -21.34 -5.85 -7.64
CA PHE A 326 -21.57 -5.89 -6.20
C PHE A 326 -21.62 -4.47 -5.60
N TYR A 327 -22.14 -4.37 -4.38
CA TYR A 327 -22.29 -3.10 -3.69
C TYR A 327 -20.99 -2.72 -2.95
N PRO A 328 -20.23 -1.70 -3.41
CA PRO A 328 -18.87 -1.43 -2.93
C PRO A 328 -18.80 -0.57 -1.66
N PHE A 329 -19.91 -0.31 -0.98
CA PHE A 329 -19.91 0.51 0.23
C PHE A 329 -19.68 -0.31 1.48
N SER A 330 -18.90 0.26 2.41
CA SER A 330 -18.66 -0.35 3.71
C SER A 330 -19.95 -0.45 4.53
N LYS A 331 -20.11 -1.57 5.23
CA LYS A 331 -21.18 -1.74 6.22
C LYS A 331 -20.73 -1.10 7.54
N LYS A 332 -21.65 -0.45 8.24
CA LYS A 332 -21.41 0.10 9.57
C LYS A 332 -21.03 -1.05 10.53
N LYS A 333 -19.93 -0.90 11.24
CA LYS A 333 -19.43 -1.87 12.22
C LYS A 333 -19.47 -1.28 13.63
N SER A 334 -19.32 -2.14 14.64
CA SER A 334 -19.20 -1.69 16.05
C SER A 334 -17.99 -0.79 16.26
N SER A 335 -18.01 -0.02 17.36
CA SER A 335 -16.89 0.86 17.72
C SER A 335 -15.57 0.14 18.01
N GLU A 336 -15.64 -1.17 18.30
CA GLU A 336 -14.53 -2.03 18.70
C GLU A 336 -13.84 -2.72 17.53
N VAL A 337 -14.32 -2.49 16.30
CA VAL A 337 -13.79 -3.13 15.09
C VAL A 337 -13.22 -2.07 14.15
N LEU A 338 -12.14 -2.42 13.45
CA LEU A 338 -11.58 -1.58 12.39
C LEU A 338 -12.59 -1.45 11.24
N GLU A 339 -12.92 -0.23 10.88
CA GLU A 339 -13.81 0.08 9.77
C GLU A 339 -13.02 0.23 8.48
N LEU A 340 -13.18 -0.72 7.57
CA LEU A 340 -12.54 -0.69 6.25
C LEU A 340 -13.38 0.20 5.33
N LYS A 341 -12.86 1.37 4.94
CA LYS A 341 -13.60 2.40 4.24
C LYS A 341 -12.74 3.11 3.20
N ARG A 342 -13.32 3.41 2.05
CA ARG A 342 -12.68 4.23 1.01
C ARG A 342 -12.85 5.73 1.32
N LEU A 343 -11.89 6.54 0.91
CA LEU A 343 -11.93 8.00 1.09
C LEU A 343 -13.06 8.66 0.29
N TRP A 344 -13.37 8.16 -0.89
CA TRP A 344 -14.44 8.63 -1.76
C TRP A 344 -15.85 8.27 -1.27
N GLU A 345 -15.97 7.27 -0.42
CA GLU A 345 -17.26 6.68 -0.06
C GLU A 345 -18.27 7.67 0.57
N PRO A 346 -17.89 8.61 1.46
CA PRO A 346 -18.82 9.60 1.98
C PRO A 346 -19.37 10.55 0.90
N PHE A 347 -18.53 10.89 -0.07
CA PHE A 347 -18.90 11.75 -1.19
C PHE A 347 -19.83 11.02 -2.17
N GLU A 348 -19.49 9.80 -2.52
CA GLU A 348 -20.29 8.94 -3.40
C GLU A 348 -21.67 8.63 -2.82
N LYS A 349 -21.78 8.46 -1.50
CA LYS A 349 -23.08 8.28 -0.81
C LYS A 349 -23.96 9.52 -0.89
N ARG A 350 -23.38 10.72 -0.79
CA ARG A 350 -24.12 11.98 -0.94
C ARG A 350 -24.66 12.14 -2.36
N LEU A 351 -23.82 11.99 -3.38
CA LEU A 351 -24.24 12.08 -4.79
C LEU A 351 -25.38 11.10 -5.10
N LYS A 352 -25.29 9.89 -4.56
CA LYS A 352 -26.34 8.90 -4.73
C LYS A 352 -27.67 9.30 -4.08
N GLN A 353 -27.64 9.96 -2.93
CA GLN A 353 -28.85 10.46 -2.28
C GLN A 353 -29.46 11.60 -3.07
N GLU A 354 -28.65 12.54 -3.56
CA GLU A 354 -29.11 13.65 -4.40
C GLU A 354 -29.76 13.17 -5.69
N ASP A 355 -29.21 12.12 -6.33
CA ASP A 355 -29.81 11.50 -7.52
C ASP A 355 -31.14 10.80 -7.20
N TYR A 356 -31.25 10.16 -6.04
CA TYR A 356 -32.51 9.56 -5.60
C TYR A 356 -33.58 10.63 -5.37
N ASP A 357 -33.23 11.70 -4.67
CA ASP A 357 -34.15 12.80 -4.33
C ASP A 357 -34.59 13.60 -5.58
N ARG A 358 -33.79 13.64 -6.66
CA ARG A 358 -34.16 14.25 -7.95
C ARG A 358 -35.10 13.41 -8.80
N ASN A 359 -35.09 12.07 -8.60
CA ASN A 359 -35.87 11.12 -9.38
C ASN A 359 -37.08 10.57 -8.61
N ALA A 360 -37.28 10.99 -7.36
CA ALA A 360 -38.45 10.69 -6.53
C ALA A 360 -39.46 11.81 -6.58
#